data_54e455ba70cbf092f7ea27471afc7d9b
#
_entry.id   54e455ba70cbf092f7ea27471afc7d9b
#
_cell.length_a   1.000
_cell.length_b   1.000
_cell.length_c   1.000
_cell.angle_alpha   90.00
_cell.angle_beta   90.00
_cell.angle_gamma   90.00
#
_symmetry.space_group_name_H-M   'P 1'
#
loop_
_entity.id
_entity.type
_entity.pdbx_description
1 polymer ?
#
loop_
_entity_poly.entity_id
_entity_poly.type
_entity_poly.pdbx_seq_one_letter_code
_entity_poly.pdbx_strand_id
1 'polypeptide(L)'
;MIVAIANQKGGVGKTTTAINLAAALALRGKRTLLIDLDPQANSTMSFLDLPQVTRSVYDAIADPAVKLEDVILPSSVEKLFVAPSRIALAKLEAKLVGEMDAHFRLKDKIEPIRREYPNIVIDCPPTLGLLTVNALVASTHLLIPIQSSYFALEGTDDLLETIEKVRARPNPALRILGVVITMHDRRTALARDIRSQIQKVFGGKVFKTVITKSIRLEESPAYKESIFTFAPDSTGATEYYRLCEEVIDRV
;
A
#
# COMPACT_ATOMS: atom_id res chain seq x y z
N MET A 1 2.66 10.60 -8.39
CA MET A 1 2.52 10.44 -6.93
C MET A 1 3.16 9.14 -6.46
N ILE A 2 3.63 9.09 -5.21
CA ILE A 2 4.10 7.86 -4.55
C ILE A 2 3.28 7.72 -3.27
N VAL A 3 2.45 6.67 -3.16
CA VAL A 3 1.53 6.46 -2.03
C VAL A 3 1.91 5.20 -1.28
N ALA A 4 2.33 5.33 -0.02
CA ALA A 4 2.44 4.18 0.88
C ALA A 4 1.06 3.82 1.45
N ILE A 5 0.77 2.53 1.53
CA ILE A 5 -0.41 1.99 2.21
C ILE A 5 0.07 1.32 3.49
N ALA A 6 -0.08 1.99 4.63
CA ALA A 6 0.48 1.50 5.88
C ALA A 6 -0.51 1.56 7.04
N ASN A 7 -0.43 0.56 7.88
CA ASN A 7 -1.04 0.47 9.20
C ASN A 7 -0.33 -0.65 9.96
N GLN A 8 -0.02 -0.44 11.24
CA GLN A 8 0.61 -1.43 12.12
C GLN A 8 -0.26 -2.68 12.30
N LYS A 9 -1.57 -2.53 12.20
CA LYS A 9 -2.51 -3.64 12.43
C LYS A 9 -2.59 -4.57 11.23
N GLY A 10 -2.51 -5.88 11.49
CA GLY A 10 -2.75 -6.93 10.49
C GLY A 10 -4.23 -7.00 10.10
N GLY A 11 -4.52 -7.44 8.87
CA GLY A 11 -5.88 -7.71 8.42
C GLY A 11 -6.79 -6.49 8.19
N VAL A 12 -6.27 -5.26 8.19
CA VAL A 12 -7.07 -4.04 7.95
C VAL A 12 -7.30 -3.71 6.48
N GLY A 13 -6.89 -4.56 5.56
CA GLY A 13 -7.07 -4.37 4.12
C GLY A 13 -5.99 -3.51 3.46
N LYS A 14 -4.75 -3.44 3.99
CA LYS A 14 -3.61 -2.77 3.34
C LYS A 14 -3.38 -3.31 1.93
N THR A 15 -3.08 -4.59 1.84
CA THR A 15 -2.81 -5.29 0.58
C THR A 15 -3.98 -5.18 -0.40
N THR A 16 -5.22 -5.40 0.06
CA THR A 16 -6.42 -5.26 -0.77
C THR A 16 -6.54 -3.83 -1.32
N THR A 17 -6.24 -2.82 -0.49
CA THR A 17 -6.24 -1.42 -0.92
C THR A 17 -5.12 -1.13 -1.90
N ALA A 18 -3.90 -1.64 -1.67
CA ALA A 18 -2.76 -1.44 -2.57
C ALA A 18 -3.02 -2.04 -3.96
N ILE A 19 -3.47 -3.30 -4.02
CA ILE A 19 -3.82 -4.01 -5.24
C ILE A 19 -4.86 -3.23 -6.06
N ASN A 20 -5.99 -2.90 -5.43
CA ASN A 20 -7.11 -2.33 -6.16
C ASN A 20 -6.92 -0.83 -6.45
N LEU A 21 -6.21 -0.07 -5.61
CA LEU A 21 -5.84 1.30 -5.95
C LEU A 21 -4.85 1.33 -7.12
N ALA A 22 -3.83 0.47 -7.14
CA ALA A 22 -2.86 0.39 -8.24
C ALA A 22 -3.54 -0.02 -9.55
N ALA A 23 -4.45 -1.00 -9.52
CA ALA A 23 -5.22 -1.42 -10.67
C ALA A 23 -6.15 -0.30 -11.18
N ALA A 24 -6.86 0.41 -10.29
CA ALA A 24 -7.72 1.54 -10.67
C ALA A 24 -6.94 2.68 -11.35
N LEU A 25 -5.75 3.00 -10.83
CA LEU A 25 -4.86 4.01 -11.43
C LEU A 25 -4.38 3.59 -12.83
N ALA A 26 -4.03 2.31 -13.01
CA ALA A 26 -3.62 1.76 -14.31
C ALA A 26 -4.77 1.78 -15.32
N LEU A 27 -5.98 1.40 -14.92
CA LEU A 27 -7.19 1.44 -15.76
C LEU A 27 -7.55 2.86 -16.23
N ARG A 28 -7.11 3.90 -15.51
CA ARG A 28 -7.21 5.30 -15.95
C ARG A 28 -6.12 5.70 -16.96
N GLY A 29 -5.39 4.74 -17.51
CA GLY A 29 -4.43 4.93 -18.59
C GLY A 29 -3.04 5.40 -18.15
N LYS A 30 -2.74 5.46 -16.86
CA LYS A 30 -1.43 5.87 -16.33
C LYS A 30 -0.57 4.66 -15.99
N ARG A 31 0.69 4.63 -16.46
CA ARG A 31 1.65 3.62 -15.99
C ARG A 31 1.74 3.67 -14.47
N THR A 32 1.49 2.55 -13.84
CA THR A 32 1.43 2.41 -12.38
C THR A 32 2.34 1.28 -11.95
N LEU A 33 3.14 1.53 -10.92
CA LEU A 33 3.98 0.52 -10.28
C LEU A 33 3.41 0.19 -8.89
N LEU A 34 3.17 -1.08 -8.64
CA LEU A 34 2.89 -1.62 -7.31
C LEU A 34 4.20 -2.20 -6.74
N ILE A 35 4.66 -1.68 -5.62
CA ILE A 35 5.83 -2.20 -4.89
C ILE A 35 5.32 -2.96 -3.68
N ASP A 36 5.64 -4.25 -3.61
CA ASP A 36 5.28 -5.10 -2.48
C ASP A 36 6.44 -5.16 -1.48
N LEU A 37 6.26 -4.57 -0.29
CA LEU A 37 7.23 -4.60 0.81
C LEU A 37 6.86 -5.57 1.94
N ASP A 38 5.76 -6.33 1.79
CA ASP A 38 5.44 -7.36 2.77
C ASP A 38 6.17 -8.67 2.42
N PRO A 39 7.00 -9.24 3.32
CA PRO A 39 7.62 -10.54 3.11
C PRO A 39 6.64 -11.67 2.82
N GLN A 40 5.36 -11.53 3.17
CA GLN A 40 4.30 -12.49 2.84
C GLN A 40 3.94 -12.49 1.34
N ALA A 41 4.34 -11.46 0.58
CA ALA A 41 4.19 -11.34 -0.86
C ALA A 41 2.73 -11.44 -1.36
N ASN A 42 1.75 -11.01 -0.56
CA ASN A 42 0.33 -11.12 -0.92
C ASN A 42 -0.04 -10.25 -2.12
N SER A 43 0.47 -9.01 -2.24
CA SER A 43 0.31 -8.17 -3.42
C SER A 43 0.95 -8.78 -4.66
N THR A 44 2.13 -9.40 -4.50
CA THR A 44 2.83 -10.11 -5.55
C THR A 44 2.01 -11.28 -6.08
N MET A 45 1.55 -12.17 -5.19
CA MET A 45 0.75 -13.36 -5.55
C MET A 45 -0.57 -13.01 -6.21
N SER A 46 -1.09 -11.81 -5.99
CA SER A 46 -2.33 -11.33 -6.63
C SER A 46 -2.19 -11.04 -8.13
N PHE A 47 -0.95 -11.04 -8.67
CA PHE A 47 -0.71 -10.75 -10.09
C PHE A 47 0.34 -11.67 -10.72
N LEU A 48 1.23 -12.28 -9.94
CA LEU A 48 2.38 -13.01 -10.43
C LEU A 48 2.45 -14.43 -9.85
N ASP A 49 3.11 -15.31 -10.57
CA ASP A 49 3.47 -16.65 -10.08
C ASP A 49 4.81 -16.58 -9.31
N LEU A 50 4.78 -16.72 -7.98
CA LEU A 50 5.99 -16.66 -7.14
C LEU A 50 7.15 -17.57 -7.62
N PRO A 51 6.90 -18.82 -8.08
CA PRO A 51 7.98 -19.65 -8.61
C PRO A 51 8.72 -19.05 -9.82
N GLN A 52 8.07 -18.16 -10.57
CA GLN A 52 8.66 -17.50 -11.74
C GLN A 52 9.38 -16.19 -11.37
N VAL A 53 9.21 -15.68 -10.16
CA VAL A 53 9.89 -14.48 -9.65
C VAL A 53 11.34 -14.85 -9.29
N THR A 54 12.28 -14.52 -10.14
CA THR A 54 13.71 -14.80 -9.91
C THR A 54 14.39 -13.76 -9.05
N ARG A 55 13.99 -12.48 -9.18
CA ARG A 55 14.47 -11.32 -8.40
C ARG A 55 13.31 -10.56 -7.80
N SER A 56 13.56 -9.88 -6.70
CA SER A 56 12.54 -9.18 -5.92
C SER A 56 13.05 -7.83 -5.39
N VAL A 57 12.18 -7.08 -4.76
CA VAL A 57 12.54 -5.83 -4.07
C VAL A 57 13.67 -6.05 -3.03
N TYR A 58 13.76 -7.26 -2.43
CA TYR A 58 14.89 -7.60 -1.56
C TYR A 58 16.23 -7.42 -2.27
N ASP A 59 16.35 -7.95 -3.49
CA ASP A 59 17.60 -7.88 -4.24
C ASP A 59 17.97 -6.43 -4.55
N ALA A 60 17.01 -5.62 -4.96
CA ALA A 60 17.23 -4.21 -5.27
C ALA A 60 17.63 -3.38 -4.04
N ILE A 61 17.00 -3.61 -2.87
CA ILE A 61 17.31 -2.86 -1.64
C ILE A 61 18.60 -3.35 -0.98
N ALA A 62 18.84 -4.68 -1.02
CA ALA A 62 19.96 -5.32 -0.34
C ALA A 62 21.30 -5.15 -1.07
N ASP A 63 21.28 -4.89 -2.38
CA ASP A 63 22.46 -4.71 -3.22
C ASP A 63 22.38 -3.36 -3.96
N PRO A 64 23.31 -2.43 -3.69
CA PRO A 64 23.39 -1.16 -4.41
C PRO A 64 23.50 -1.29 -5.93
N ALA A 65 24.13 -2.36 -6.44
CA ALA A 65 24.33 -2.58 -7.87
C ALA A 65 23.06 -3.03 -8.62
N VAL A 66 22.09 -3.63 -7.91
CA VAL A 66 20.82 -4.06 -8.50
C VAL A 66 19.85 -2.88 -8.60
N LYS A 67 19.40 -2.58 -9.80
CA LYS A 67 18.43 -1.51 -10.04
C LYS A 67 16.99 -2.00 -9.77
N LEU A 68 16.08 -1.07 -9.45
CA LEU A 68 14.68 -1.45 -9.27
C LEU A 68 14.04 -1.92 -10.59
N GLU A 69 14.48 -1.36 -11.73
CA GLU A 69 14.04 -1.80 -13.07
C GLU A 69 14.29 -3.29 -13.32
N ASP A 70 15.39 -3.83 -12.76
CA ASP A 70 15.80 -5.23 -12.97
C ASP A 70 14.86 -6.24 -12.30
N VAL A 71 13.98 -5.77 -11.41
CA VAL A 71 13.05 -6.62 -10.65
C VAL A 71 11.59 -6.36 -10.99
N ILE A 72 11.27 -5.30 -11.77
CA ILE A 72 9.89 -4.95 -12.16
C ILE A 72 9.39 -5.93 -13.23
N LEU A 73 8.19 -6.46 -13.00
CA LEU A 73 7.51 -7.38 -13.92
C LEU A 73 6.14 -6.81 -14.34
N PRO A 74 5.69 -7.05 -15.58
CA PRO A 74 4.34 -6.70 -16.00
C PRO A 74 3.32 -7.57 -15.29
N SER A 75 2.14 -7.02 -14.98
CA SER A 75 1.00 -7.78 -14.48
C SER A 75 0.02 -8.14 -15.62
N SER A 76 -1.03 -8.90 -15.28
CA SER A 76 -2.15 -9.16 -16.20
C SER A 76 -3.00 -7.91 -16.48
N VAL A 77 -2.89 -6.85 -15.68
CA VAL A 77 -3.61 -5.59 -15.87
C VAL A 77 -2.76 -4.65 -16.73
N GLU A 78 -3.33 -4.18 -17.84
CA GLU A 78 -2.63 -3.25 -18.73
C GLU A 78 -2.13 -2.02 -17.96
N LYS A 79 -0.89 -1.61 -18.21
CA LYS A 79 -0.20 -0.46 -17.55
C LYS A 79 0.05 -0.62 -16.05
N LEU A 80 -0.23 -1.79 -15.45
CA LEU A 80 0.16 -2.11 -14.10
C LEU A 80 1.40 -3.00 -14.11
N PHE A 81 2.41 -2.58 -13.37
CA PHE A 81 3.68 -3.29 -13.16
C PHE A 81 3.85 -3.58 -11.68
N VAL A 82 4.57 -4.65 -11.37
CA VAL A 82 4.80 -5.09 -9.98
C VAL A 82 6.29 -5.21 -9.73
N ALA A 83 6.78 -4.58 -8.68
CA ALA A 83 8.07 -4.89 -8.07
C ALA A 83 7.80 -5.91 -6.95
N PRO A 84 8.10 -7.20 -7.18
CA PRO A 84 7.60 -8.28 -6.36
C PRO A 84 8.37 -8.43 -5.04
N SER A 85 7.68 -8.91 -4.01
CA SER A 85 8.26 -9.36 -2.74
C SER A 85 8.57 -10.86 -2.76
N ARG A 86 9.42 -11.26 -1.83
CA ARG A 86 9.70 -12.66 -1.46
C ARG A 86 10.00 -12.73 0.04
N ILE A 87 9.88 -13.93 0.61
CA ILE A 87 10.16 -14.19 2.04
C ILE A 87 11.56 -13.72 2.47
N ALA A 88 12.52 -13.67 1.54
CA ALA A 88 13.86 -13.16 1.79
C ALA A 88 13.86 -11.70 2.32
N LEU A 89 12.83 -10.92 1.99
CA LEU A 89 12.69 -9.53 2.46
C LEU A 89 12.63 -9.43 3.99
N ALA A 90 12.16 -10.48 4.70
CA ALA A 90 12.20 -10.53 6.15
C ALA A 90 13.63 -10.47 6.75
N LYS A 91 14.66 -10.80 5.95
CA LYS A 91 16.05 -10.76 6.38
C LYS A 91 16.70 -9.38 6.18
N LEU A 92 16.00 -8.45 5.52
CA LEU A 92 16.59 -7.17 5.13
C LEU A 92 17.00 -6.33 6.34
N GLU A 93 16.17 -6.30 7.38
CA GLU A 93 16.48 -5.53 8.61
C GLU A 93 17.80 -5.98 9.22
N ALA A 94 18.01 -7.31 9.36
CA ALA A 94 19.25 -7.85 9.89
C ALA A 94 20.44 -7.55 8.97
N LYS A 95 20.23 -7.56 7.63
CA LYS A 95 21.30 -7.27 6.66
C LYS A 95 21.75 -5.81 6.70
N LEU A 96 20.84 -4.88 6.94
CA LEU A 96 21.11 -3.44 6.93
C LEU A 96 21.39 -2.86 8.32
N VAL A 97 21.53 -3.70 9.34
CA VAL A 97 21.92 -3.26 10.68
C VAL A 97 23.29 -2.58 10.61
N GLY A 98 23.36 -1.35 11.14
CA GLY A 98 24.59 -0.54 11.17
C GLY A 98 24.83 0.30 9.91
N GLU A 99 24.04 0.15 8.86
CA GLU A 99 24.11 1.04 7.69
C GLU A 99 23.37 2.35 7.96
N MET A 100 24.07 3.48 7.83
CA MET A 100 23.52 4.81 8.15
C MET A 100 22.40 5.23 7.20
N ASP A 101 22.41 4.73 5.95
CA ASP A 101 21.46 5.05 4.89
C ASP A 101 20.34 3.98 4.71
N ALA A 102 20.28 3.00 5.63
CA ALA A 102 19.35 1.87 5.53
C ALA A 102 17.90 2.27 5.22
N HIS A 103 17.42 3.39 5.77
CA HIS A 103 16.06 3.88 5.60
C HIS A 103 15.83 4.70 4.32
N PHE A 104 16.87 5.01 3.54
CA PHE A 104 16.77 5.70 2.25
C PHE A 104 16.83 4.75 1.04
N ARG A 105 17.20 3.49 1.24
CA ARG A 105 17.46 2.53 0.17
C ARG A 105 16.35 2.46 -0.87
N LEU A 106 15.09 2.37 -0.46
CA LEU A 106 13.97 2.32 -1.40
C LEU A 106 13.79 3.64 -2.17
N LYS A 107 13.96 4.79 -1.49
CA LYS A 107 13.87 6.11 -2.12
C LYS A 107 14.89 6.24 -3.25
N ASP A 108 16.15 5.86 -2.99
CA ASP A 108 17.23 5.95 -3.97
C ASP A 108 16.99 5.04 -5.17
N LYS A 109 16.33 3.89 -4.95
CA LYS A 109 15.94 2.96 -6.03
C LYS A 109 14.73 3.45 -6.85
N ILE A 110 13.84 4.23 -6.26
CA ILE A 110 12.66 4.77 -6.96
C ILE A 110 13.02 6.02 -7.79
N GLU A 111 13.95 6.84 -7.35
CA GLU A 111 14.23 8.13 -7.98
C GLU A 111 14.57 8.01 -9.49
N PRO A 112 15.39 7.05 -9.95
CA PRO A 112 15.70 6.90 -11.38
C PRO A 112 14.48 6.59 -12.25
N ILE A 113 13.50 5.82 -11.73
CA ILE A 113 12.34 5.34 -12.48
C ILE A 113 11.09 6.23 -12.35
N ARG A 114 11.15 7.28 -11.53
CA ARG A 114 9.98 8.10 -11.17
C ARG A 114 9.28 8.74 -12.36
N ARG A 115 10.03 9.05 -13.44
CA ARG A 115 9.45 9.63 -14.66
C ARG A 115 8.68 8.60 -15.48
N GLU A 116 9.10 7.35 -15.44
CA GLU A 116 8.47 6.25 -16.15
C GLU A 116 7.17 5.80 -15.47
N TYR A 117 7.15 5.83 -14.11
CA TYR A 117 6.00 5.46 -13.31
C TYR A 117 5.44 6.68 -12.57
N PRO A 118 4.53 7.44 -13.20
CA PRO A 118 3.93 8.62 -12.58
C PRO A 118 3.11 8.29 -11.34
N ASN A 119 2.63 7.05 -11.22
CA ASN A 119 1.96 6.52 -10.04
C ASN A 119 2.73 5.33 -9.49
N ILE A 120 3.07 5.41 -8.20
CA ILE A 120 3.68 4.29 -7.45
C ILE A 120 2.83 4.06 -6.20
N VAL A 121 2.40 2.82 -5.99
CA VAL A 121 1.70 2.37 -4.78
C VAL A 121 2.61 1.40 -4.06
N ILE A 122 2.82 1.60 -2.75
CA ILE A 122 3.69 0.76 -1.93
C ILE A 122 2.84 0.05 -0.88
N ASP A 123 2.76 -1.27 -0.95
CA ASP A 123 2.12 -2.11 0.06
C ASP A 123 3.09 -2.41 1.20
N CYS A 124 2.74 -2.00 2.43
CA CYS A 124 3.60 -2.12 3.59
C CYS A 124 3.23 -3.31 4.47
N PRO A 125 4.22 -3.95 5.13
CA PRO A 125 3.96 -5.00 6.12
C PRO A 125 3.20 -4.47 7.34
N PRO A 126 2.62 -5.35 8.18
CA PRO A 126 1.89 -4.97 9.39
C PRO A 126 2.84 -4.67 10.57
N THR A 127 3.94 -3.95 10.30
CA THR A 127 4.94 -3.55 11.30
C THR A 127 5.40 -2.13 11.02
N LEU A 128 5.95 -1.46 12.01
CA LEU A 128 6.57 -0.13 11.86
C LEU A 128 8.11 -0.21 11.80
N GLY A 129 8.65 -1.36 11.33
CA GLY A 129 10.08 -1.59 11.16
C GLY A 129 10.69 -0.90 9.95
N LEU A 130 11.92 -1.29 9.61
CA LEU A 130 12.73 -0.67 8.56
C LEU A 130 12.04 -0.64 7.19
N LEU A 131 11.27 -1.68 6.83
CA LEU A 131 10.54 -1.74 5.55
C LEU A 131 9.49 -0.65 5.46
N THR A 132 8.66 -0.48 6.50
CA THR A 132 7.65 0.58 6.53
C THR A 132 8.29 1.97 6.57
N VAL A 133 9.39 2.15 7.30
CA VAL A 133 10.13 3.42 7.31
C VAL A 133 10.67 3.72 5.89
N ASN A 134 11.24 2.74 5.17
CA ASN A 134 11.66 2.90 3.77
C ASN A 134 10.50 3.35 2.87
N ALA A 135 9.32 2.73 3.03
CA ALA A 135 8.12 3.13 2.29
C ALA A 135 7.75 4.60 2.56
N LEU A 136 7.70 5.01 3.83
CA LEU A 136 7.36 6.38 4.22
C LEU A 136 8.39 7.40 3.75
N VAL A 137 9.68 7.06 3.81
CA VAL A 137 10.79 7.93 3.33
C VAL A 137 10.74 8.11 1.82
N ALA A 138 10.34 7.08 1.07
CA ALA A 138 10.23 7.12 -0.38
C ALA A 138 8.94 7.78 -0.88
N SER A 139 7.92 7.91 -0.03
CA SER A 139 6.57 8.32 -0.43
C SER A 139 6.35 9.81 -0.41
N THR A 140 5.47 10.30 -1.30
CA THR A 140 4.90 11.66 -1.23
C THR A 140 3.68 11.70 -0.31
N HIS A 141 2.93 10.60 -0.25
CA HIS A 141 1.67 10.49 0.48
C HIS A 141 1.55 9.17 1.22
N LEU A 142 0.81 9.19 2.33
CA LEU A 142 0.42 8.01 3.10
C LEU A 142 -1.10 7.88 3.11
N LEU A 143 -1.62 6.71 2.74
CA LEU A 143 -3.00 6.30 2.90
C LEU A 143 -3.07 5.25 4.00
N ILE A 144 -3.98 5.44 4.96
CA ILE A 144 -4.12 4.59 6.15
C ILE A 144 -5.46 3.84 6.09
N PRO A 145 -5.47 2.54 5.76
CA PRO A 145 -6.67 1.72 5.90
C PRO A 145 -6.94 1.43 7.38
N ILE A 146 -8.17 1.64 7.83
CA ILE A 146 -8.62 1.32 9.18
C ILE A 146 -9.87 0.44 9.08
N GLN A 147 -9.80 -0.77 9.65
CA GLN A 147 -10.94 -1.67 9.70
C GLN A 147 -12.03 -1.12 10.65
N SER A 148 -13.29 -1.18 10.22
CA SER A 148 -14.44 -0.82 11.04
C SER A 148 -14.72 -1.87 12.11
N SER A 149 -13.91 -1.91 13.17
CA SER A 149 -13.98 -2.86 14.29
C SER A 149 -13.80 -2.16 15.62
N TYR A 150 -14.17 -2.82 16.73
CA TYR A 150 -14.08 -2.25 18.09
C TYR A 150 -12.67 -1.72 18.42
N PHE A 151 -11.62 -2.39 17.97
CA PHE A 151 -10.24 -1.97 18.16
C PHE A 151 -9.69 -1.10 17.00
N ALA A 152 -10.55 -0.37 16.27
CA ALA A 152 -10.18 0.35 15.05
C ALA A 152 -9.00 1.31 15.22
N LEU A 153 -8.93 2.02 16.34
CA LEU A 153 -7.93 3.05 16.64
C LEU A 153 -6.72 2.54 17.41
N GLU A 154 -6.69 1.26 17.80
CA GLU A 154 -5.55 0.66 18.49
C GLU A 154 -4.30 0.69 17.61
N GLY A 155 -3.16 1.10 18.17
CA GLY A 155 -1.89 1.22 17.45
C GLY A 155 -1.80 2.42 16.51
N THR A 156 -2.84 3.28 16.45
CA THR A 156 -2.80 4.48 15.60
C THR A 156 -1.78 5.48 16.10
N ASP A 157 -1.58 5.60 17.40
CA ASP A 157 -0.66 6.54 18.01
C ASP A 157 0.79 6.22 17.63
N ASP A 158 1.19 4.94 17.65
CA ASP A 158 2.53 4.49 17.24
C ASP A 158 2.80 4.80 15.76
N LEU A 159 1.78 4.62 14.91
CA LEU A 159 1.87 4.97 13.50
C LEU A 159 2.05 6.49 13.33
N LEU A 160 1.25 7.31 14.01
CA LEU A 160 1.35 8.77 13.95
C LEU A 160 2.71 9.25 14.48
N GLU A 161 3.23 8.69 15.56
CA GLU A 161 4.57 9.00 16.07
C GLU A 161 5.65 8.65 15.04
N THR A 162 5.54 7.50 14.38
CA THR A 162 6.47 7.09 13.31
C THR A 162 6.43 8.07 12.14
N ILE A 163 5.23 8.51 11.72
CA ILE A 163 5.06 9.51 10.67
C ILE A 163 5.73 10.83 11.06
N GLU A 164 5.55 11.31 12.30
CA GLU A 164 6.18 12.55 12.76
C GLU A 164 7.72 12.43 12.80
N LYS A 165 8.27 11.28 13.20
CA LYS A 165 9.71 11.01 13.14
C LYS A 165 10.24 11.06 11.70
N VAL A 166 9.51 10.48 10.75
CA VAL A 166 9.86 10.51 9.32
C VAL A 166 9.78 11.94 8.78
N ARG A 167 8.75 12.70 9.12
CA ARG A 167 8.57 14.10 8.70
C ARG A 167 9.59 15.05 9.30
N ALA A 168 10.06 14.77 10.50
CA ALA A 168 11.00 15.63 11.19
C ALA A 168 12.37 15.74 10.48
N ARG A 169 12.82 14.70 9.77
CA ARG A 169 14.14 14.67 9.09
C ARG A 169 14.16 13.93 7.76
N PRO A 170 13.88 12.59 7.69
CA PRO A 170 14.11 11.83 6.46
C PRO A 170 13.23 12.27 5.29
N ASN A 171 11.95 12.65 5.55
CA ASN A 171 11.02 13.07 4.52
C ASN A 171 10.03 14.15 5.00
N PRO A 172 10.45 15.42 5.09
CA PRO A 172 9.58 16.53 5.52
C PRO A 172 8.38 16.78 4.59
N ALA A 173 8.45 16.28 3.36
CA ALA A 173 7.38 16.45 2.36
C ALA A 173 6.28 15.39 2.46
N LEU A 174 6.43 14.36 3.30
CA LEU A 174 5.41 13.32 3.46
C LEU A 174 4.09 13.91 3.97
N ARG A 175 2.99 13.62 3.26
CA ARG A 175 1.65 14.07 3.63
C ARG A 175 0.76 12.88 3.95
N ILE A 176 -0.07 12.98 5.00
CA ILE A 176 -1.18 12.06 5.20
C ILE A 176 -2.26 12.41 4.18
N LEU A 177 -2.42 11.56 3.16
CA LEU A 177 -3.45 11.69 2.12
C LEU A 177 -4.83 11.50 2.73
N GLY A 178 -4.97 10.48 3.56
CA GLY A 178 -6.21 10.24 4.27
C GLY A 178 -6.31 8.85 4.88
N VAL A 179 -7.43 8.65 5.55
CA VAL A 179 -7.85 7.40 6.19
C VAL A 179 -9.02 6.82 5.44
N VAL A 180 -8.91 5.57 4.96
CA VAL A 180 -10.02 4.83 4.37
C VAL A 180 -10.55 3.80 5.36
N ILE A 181 -11.86 3.83 5.59
CA ILE A 181 -12.55 2.85 6.43
C ILE A 181 -12.81 1.62 5.58
N THR A 182 -12.36 0.46 6.08
CA THR A 182 -12.46 -0.83 5.39
C THR A 182 -13.36 -1.82 6.14
N MET A 183 -13.79 -2.87 5.43
CA MET A 183 -14.62 -3.95 6.00
C MET A 183 -15.84 -3.45 6.78
N HIS A 184 -16.42 -2.34 6.32
CA HIS A 184 -17.52 -1.68 6.99
C HIS A 184 -18.83 -2.41 6.75
N ASP A 185 -19.52 -2.82 7.82
CA ASP A 185 -20.89 -3.35 7.74
C ASP A 185 -21.91 -2.26 8.12
N ARG A 186 -22.50 -1.64 7.08
CA ARG A 186 -23.45 -0.53 7.24
C ARG A 186 -24.69 -0.86 8.08
N ARG A 187 -24.98 -2.18 8.27
CA ARG A 187 -26.18 -2.64 9.00
C ARG A 187 -26.02 -2.55 10.52
N THR A 188 -24.79 -2.48 11.03
CA THR A 188 -24.52 -2.53 12.47
C THR A 188 -24.42 -1.12 13.09
N ALA A 189 -24.96 -0.97 14.31
CA ALA A 189 -24.78 0.25 15.08
C ALA A 189 -23.29 0.49 15.40
N LEU A 190 -22.58 -0.58 15.79
CA LEU A 190 -21.15 -0.53 16.08
C LEU A 190 -20.34 0.09 14.94
N ALA A 191 -20.58 -0.30 13.69
CA ALA A 191 -19.84 0.24 12.56
C ALA A 191 -20.08 1.74 12.37
N ARG A 192 -21.29 2.23 12.64
CA ARG A 192 -21.61 3.67 12.62
C ARG A 192 -20.86 4.43 13.72
N ASP A 193 -20.82 3.87 14.93
CA ASP A 193 -20.14 4.49 16.07
C ASP A 193 -18.61 4.55 15.82
N ILE A 194 -18.02 3.47 15.33
CA ILE A 194 -16.60 3.41 14.97
C ILE A 194 -16.26 4.42 13.87
N ARG A 195 -17.09 4.53 12.83
CA ARG A 195 -16.91 5.57 11.80
C ARG A 195 -16.91 6.97 12.41
N SER A 196 -17.82 7.25 13.35
CA SER A 196 -17.87 8.53 14.04
C SER A 196 -16.59 8.78 14.88
N GLN A 197 -16.06 7.75 15.55
CA GLN A 197 -14.81 7.86 16.31
C GLN A 197 -13.61 8.15 15.40
N ILE A 198 -13.46 7.41 14.29
CA ILE A 198 -12.42 7.66 13.30
C ILE A 198 -12.53 9.08 12.75
N GLN A 199 -13.75 9.54 12.46
CA GLN A 199 -13.99 10.90 11.98
C GLN A 199 -13.61 11.96 13.02
N LYS A 200 -13.80 11.71 14.32
CA LYS A 200 -13.38 12.63 15.40
C LYS A 200 -11.86 12.74 15.49
N VAL A 201 -11.13 11.63 15.29
CA VAL A 201 -9.66 11.60 15.37
C VAL A 201 -9.02 12.22 14.14
N PHE A 202 -9.47 11.86 12.95
CA PHE A 202 -8.81 12.22 11.68
C PHE A 202 -9.49 13.38 10.92
N GLY A 203 -10.69 13.79 11.33
CA GLY A 203 -11.41 14.93 10.74
C GLY A 203 -11.56 14.84 9.23
N GLY A 204 -11.18 15.89 8.53
CA GLY A 204 -11.22 15.98 7.07
C GLY A 204 -10.28 15.04 6.32
N LYS A 205 -9.39 14.32 7.04
CA LYS A 205 -8.52 13.29 6.42
C LYS A 205 -9.27 11.98 6.14
N VAL A 206 -10.44 11.74 6.74
CA VAL A 206 -11.23 10.54 6.42
C VAL A 206 -11.79 10.65 5.01
N PHE A 207 -11.60 9.61 4.19
CA PHE A 207 -12.22 9.54 2.87
C PHE A 207 -13.74 9.44 2.98
N LYS A 208 -14.46 10.03 2.02
CA LYS A 208 -15.92 9.89 1.92
C LYS A 208 -16.28 8.44 1.56
N THR A 209 -15.48 7.85 0.67
CA THR A 209 -15.59 6.45 0.27
C THR A 209 -15.23 5.53 1.43
N VAL A 210 -16.07 4.53 1.64
CA VAL A 210 -15.91 3.47 2.63
C VAL A 210 -15.92 2.14 1.89
N ILE A 211 -14.99 1.26 2.20
CA ILE A 211 -14.91 -0.09 1.60
C ILE A 211 -15.73 -1.04 2.47
N THR A 212 -16.79 -1.58 1.92
CA THR A 212 -17.65 -2.53 2.62
C THR A 212 -17.02 -3.92 2.65
N LYS A 213 -17.41 -4.73 3.64
CA LYS A 213 -17.00 -6.13 3.68
C LYS A 213 -17.52 -6.87 2.45
N SER A 214 -16.64 -7.53 1.71
CA SER A 214 -16.97 -8.20 0.46
C SER A 214 -16.16 -9.48 0.28
N ILE A 215 -16.83 -10.60 0.10
CA ILE A 215 -16.22 -11.90 -0.22
C ILE A 215 -15.45 -11.80 -1.54
N ARG A 216 -15.96 -11.06 -2.53
CA ARG A 216 -15.30 -10.90 -3.83
C ARG A 216 -13.92 -10.25 -3.74
N LEU A 217 -13.73 -9.31 -2.78
CA LEU A 217 -12.43 -8.71 -2.50
C LEU A 217 -11.47 -9.70 -1.82
N GLU A 218 -11.97 -10.68 -1.09
CA GLU A 218 -11.19 -11.74 -0.45
C GLU A 218 -10.79 -12.83 -1.47
N GLU A 219 -11.66 -13.10 -2.45
CA GLU A 219 -11.47 -14.14 -3.47
C GLU A 219 -10.54 -13.68 -4.62
N SER A 220 -10.66 -12.44 -5.08
CA SER A 220 -9.98 -11.95 -6.30
C SER A 220 -8.45 -12.22 -6.32
N PRO A 221 -7.69 -12.12 -5.21
CA PRO A 221 -6.26 -12.44 -5.22
C PRO A 221 -5.95 -13.90 -5.55
N ALA A 222 -6.82 -14.83 -5.15
CA ALA A 222 -6.63 -16.26 -5.44
C ALA A 222 -6.73 -16.58 -6.94
N TYR A 223 -7.42 -15.72 -7.69
CA TYR A 223 -7.53 -15.81 -9.16
C TYR A 223 -6.50 -14.96 -9.90
N LYS A 224 -5.59 -14.30 -9.17
CA LYS A 224 -4.56 -13.37 -9.70
C LYS A 224 -5.17 -12.20 -10.48
N GLU A 225 -6.28 -11.70 -9.97
CA GLU A 225 -7.04 -10.63 -10.58
C GLU A 225 -7.31 -9.49 -9.59
N SER A 226 -7.40 -8.28 -10.13
CA SER A 226 -7.98 -7.17 -9.39
C SER A 226 -9.50 -7.34 -9.28
N ILE A 227 -10.14 -6.62 -8.37
CA ILE A 227 -11.60 -6.63 -8.26
C ILE A 227 -12.28 -6.20 -9.58
N PHE A 228 -11.61 -5.37 -10.39
CA PHE A 228 -12.16 -4.81 -11.63
C PHE A 228 -12.24 -5.83 -12.77
N THR A 229 -11.39 -6.87 -12.76
CA THR A 229 -11.42 -7.97 -13.71
C THR A 229 -12.23 -9.14 -13.17
N PHE A 230 -12.06 -9.46 -11.88
CA PHE A 230 -12.72 -10.58 -11.23
C PHE A 230 -14.23 -10.39 -11.03
N ALA A 231 -14.64 -9.19 -10.58
CA ALA A 231 -16.05 -8.89 -10.29
C ALA A 231 -16.36 -7.40 -10.57
N PRO A 232 -16.37 -6.98 -11.86
CA PRO A 232 -16.47 -5.58 -12.26
C PRO A 232 -17.74 -4.88 -11.77
N ASP A 233 -18.86 -5.62 -11.68
CA ASP A 233 -20.15 -5.08 -11.25
C ASP A 233 -20.35 -5.10 -9.73
N SER A 234 -19.33 -5.53 -8.97
CA SER A 234 -19.41 -5.63 -7.51
C SER A 234 -19.36 -4.25 -6.83
N THR A 235 -19.92 -4.20 -5.62
CA THR A 235 -19.81 -3.04 -4.76
C THR A 235 -18.33 -2.70 -4.49
N GLY A 236 -17.47 -3.72 -4.30
CA GLY A 236 -16.04 -3.54 -4.09
C GLY A 236 -15.34 -2.83 -5.26
N ALA A 237 -15.66 -3.20 -6.51
CA ALA A 237 -15.14 -2.53 -7.70
C ALA A 237 -15.56 -1.04 -7.72
N THR A 238 -16.83 -0.78 -7.52
CA THR A 238 -17.36 0.60 -7.46
C THR A 238 -16.70 1.42 -6.35
N GLU A 239 -16.54 0.86 -5.16
CA GLU A 239 -15.97 1.55 -4.00
C GLU A 239 -14.48 1.85 -4.20
N TYR A 240 -13.68 0.90 -4.71
CA TYR A 240 -12.27 1.14 -5.01
C TYR A 240 -12.06 2.13 -6.17
N TYR A 241 -12.95 2.13 -7.16
CA TYR A 241 -12.91 3.12 -8.22
C TYR A 241 -13.15 4.54 -7.66
N ARG A 242 -14.17 4.72 -6.81
CA ARG A 242 -14.45 5.99 -6.12
C ARG A 242 -13.32 6.41 -5.19
N LEU A 243 -12.70 5.47 -4.47
CA LEU A 243 -11.52 5.75 -3.66
C LEU A 243 -10.38 6.29 -4.52
N CYS A 244 -10.14 5.68 -5.67
CA CYS A 244 -9.13 6.14 -6.62
C CYS A 244 -9.41 7.58 -7.09
N GLU A 245 -10.66 7.94 -7.38
CA GLU A 245 -11.05 9.31 -7.72
C GLU A 245 -10.75 10.28 -6.58
N GLU A 246 -11.18 9.97 -5.34
CA GLU A 246 -10.87 10.81 -4.19
C GLU A 246 -9.36 10.92 -3.92
N VAL A 247 -8.56 9.87 -4.18
CA VAL A 247 -7.10 9.90 -4.08
C VAL A 247 -6.52 10.91 -5.08
N ILE A 248 -6.98 10.86 -6.33
CA ILE A 248 -6.51 11.78 -7.38
C ILE A 248 -6.87 13.23 -7.06
N ASP A 249 -8.06 13.47 -6.53
CA ASP A 249 -8.53 14.82 -6.17
C ASP A 249 -7.77 15.43 -4.98
N ARG A 250 -7.12 14.60 -4.14
CA ARG A 250 -6.37 15.05 -2.96
C ARG A 250 -4.87 15.25 -3.20
N VAL A 251 -4.34 14.81 -4.34
CA VAL A 251 -2.91 14.88 -4.71
C VAL A 251 -2.63 16.11 -5.55
#